data_4dfd38bac4b0072271316d916e03eed9
#
_entry.id   4dfd38bac4b0072271316d916e03eed9
#
_cell.length_a   1.000
_cell.length_b   1.000
_cell.length_c   1.000
_cell.angle_alpha   90.00
_cell.angle_beta   90.00
_cell.angle_gamma   90.00
#
_symmetry.space_group_name_H-M   'P 1'
#
loop_
_entity.id
_entity.type
_entity.pdbx_description
1 polymer ?
#
loop_
_entity_poly.entity_id
_entity_poly.type
_entity_poly.pdbx_seq_one_letter_code
_entity_poly.pdbx_strand_id
1 'polypeptide(L)'
;MRRKVIAGNWKMNMTPSQAVKLVTELRPNVNNPDVDVVFCVPSIDIVPVVEAVKGSNIHIGAENVYYQEKGAFTGELSPEMLVDAGVSHVIIGHSERRMYFNESNTVLNLKLHKALEHDIIPILCCGETLEQREKGITLDFIKEQIVEAYVGVTKEQVLHTIVAYEPIWAIGTGKVATTEQAQEVCAAIRACIAEVYLSLIHISEPTRHAQI
;
A
#
# COMPACT_ATOMS: atom_id res chain seq x y z
N MET A 1 -0.57 18.04 -10.48
CA MET A 1 0.08 16.88 -11.15
C MET A 1 0.30 15.82 -10.10
N ARG A 2 0.03 14.53 -10.37
CA ARG A 2 0.26 13.46 -9.38
C ARG A 2 1.76 13.34 -9.07
N ARG A 3 2.10 13.19 -7.78
CA ARG A 3 3.47 12.94 -7.38
C ARG A 3 3.94 11.56 -7.87
N LYS A 4 5.16 11.48 -8.33
CA LYS A 4 5.76 10.21 -8.75
C LYS A 4 6.28 9.49 -7.52
N VAL A 5 5.94 8.22 -7.37
CA VAL A 5 6.41 7.35 -6.28
C VAL A 5 7.12 6.15 -6.88
N ILE A 6 8.31 5.85 -6.38
CA ILE A 6 9.05 4.62 -6.69
C ILE A 6 9.23 3.89 -5.37
N ALA A 7 8.46 2.82 -5.19
CA ALA A 7 8.49 2.01 -3.98
C ALA A 7 9.09 0.63 -4.26
N GLY A 8 10.08 0.23 -3.49
CA GLY A 8 10.68 -1.10 -3.53
C GLY A 8 10.20 -1.95 -2.36
N ASN A 9 9.55 -3.09 -2.66
CA ASN A 9 9.23 -4.10 -1.66
C ASN A 9 10.41 -5.08 -1.59
N TRP A 10 11.14 -5.08 -0.46
CA TRP A 10 12.31 -5.93 -0.29
C TRP A 10 11.94 -7.36 0.05
N LYS A 11 10.72 -7.57 0.53
CA LYS A 11 10.25 -8.86 0.99
C LYS A 11 11.20 -9.42 2.07
N MET A 12 11.27 -10.74 2.23
CA MET A 12 12.15 -11.39 3.21
C MET A 12 13.58 -11.48 2.67
N ASN A 13 14.22 -10.33 2.43
CA ASN A 13 15.62 -10.25 1.97
C ASN A 13 16.38 -9.22 2.79
N MET A 14 17.70 -9.36 2.81
CA MET A 14 18.69 -8.57 3.51
C MET A 14 18.74 -8.86 5.02
N THR A 15 19.91 -8.69 5.58
CA THR A 15 20.15 -8.54 7.01
C THR A 15 20.36 -7.06 7.32
N PRO A 16 20.23 -6.61 8.57
CA PRO A 16 20.39 -5.19 8.89
C PRO A 16 21.68 -4.55 8.37
N SER A 17 22.80 -5.27 8.46
CA SER A 17 24.08 -4.75 7.92
C SER A 17 24.11 -4.67 6.39
N GLN A 18 23.49 -5.62 5.69
CA GLN A 18 23.34 -5.58 4.23
C GLN A 18 22.39 -4.47 3.80
N ALA A 19 21.28 -4.29 4.52
CA ALA A 19 20.30 -3.26 4.30
C ALA A 19 20.93 -1.85 4.41
N VAL A 20 21.63 -1.57 5.50
CA VAL A 20 22.36 -0.30 5.71
C VAL A 20 23.39 -0.06 4.61
N LYS A 21 24.16 -1.07 4.23
CA LYS A 21 25.13 -0.96 3.14
C LYS A 21 24.44 -0.57 1.83
N LEU A 22 23.38 -1.28 1.45
CA LEU A 22 22.64 -1.04 0.21
C LEU A 22 22.07 0.39 0.15
N VAL A 23 21.38 0.84 1.20
CA VAL A 23 20.77 2.18 1.19
C VAL A 23 21.83 3.28 1.21
N THR A 24 22.97 3.06 1.85
CA THR A 24 24.08 4.01 1.85
C THR A 24 24.67 4.17 0.44
N GLU A 25 24.79 3.09 -0.31
CA GLU A 25 25.27 3.10 -1.69
C GLU A 25 24.24 3.71 -2.67
N LEU A 26 22.94 3.47 -2.43
CA LEU A 26 21.86 4.00 -3.27
C LEU A 26 21.56 5.49 -3.03
N ARG A 27 21.67 5.95 -1.79
CA ARG A 27 21.28 7.29 -1.35
C ARG A 27 21.77 8.43 -2.27
N PRO A 28 23.02 8.49 -2.71
CA PRO A 28 23.49 9.57 -3.59
C PRO A 28 22.79 9.59 -4.95
N ASN A 29 22.32 8.44 -5.43
CA ASN A 29 21.77 8.27 -6.77
C ASN A 29 20.24 8.42 -6.84
N VAL A 30 19.54 8.24 -5.71
CA VAL A 30 18.06 8.20 -5.67
C VAL A 30 17.46 9.36 -4.86
N ASN A 31 18.27 10.23 -4.28
CA ASN A 31 17.84 11.42 -3.55
C ASN A 31 17.36 12.52 -4.53
N ASN A 32 16.13 12.38 -5.03
CA ASN A 32 15.53 13.26 -6.03
C ASN A 32 14.27 13.95 -5.46
N PRO A 33 14.23 15.30 -5.36
CA PRO A 33 13.12 16.04 -4.77
C PRO A 33 11.79 15.92 -5.54
N ASP A 34 11.83 15.53 -6.83
CA ASP A 34 10.65 15.41 -7.69
C ASP A 34 9.98 14.05 -7.62
N VAL A 35 10.58 13.10 -6.88
CA VAL A 35 10.11 11.71 -6.78
C VAL A 35 10.19 11.26 -5.32
N ASP A 36 9.13 10.66 -4.82
CA ASP A 36 9.16 9.95 -3.54
C ASP A 36 9.77 8.57 -3.75
N VAL A 37 10.92 8.35 -3.15
CA VAL A 37 11.57 7.04 -3.12
C VAL A 37 11.25 6.37 -1.79
N VAL A 38 10.66 5.18 -1.84
CA VAL A 38 10.22 4.44 -0.64
C VAL A 38 10.89 3.07 -0.63
N PHE A 39 11.59 2.73 0.45
CA PHE A 39 12.09 1.37 0.66
C PHE A 39 11.22 0.69 1.71
N CYS A 40 10.41 -0.28 1.30
CA CYS A 40 9.65 -1.12 2.22
C CYS A 40 10.52 -2.32 2.60
N VAL A 41 10.93 -2.35 3.85
CA VAL A 41 11.96 -3.27 4.35
C VAL A 41 11.42 -4.21 5.43
N PRO A 42 12.05 -5.37 5.65
CA PRO A 42 11.76 -6.24 6.78
C PRO A 42 11.80 -5.47 8.11
N SER A 43 10.98 -5.88 9.07
CA SER A 43 10.81 -5.16 10.34
C SER A 43 12.13 -4.98 11.13
N ILE A 44 13.04 -5.95 11.04
CA ILE A 44 14.35 -5.90 11.73
C ILE A 44 15.29 -4.86 11.08
N ASP A 45 15.01 -4.43 9.86
CA ASP A 45 15.84 -3.50 9.10
C ASP A 45 15.34 -2.04 9.22
N ILE A 46 14.11 -1.82 9.73
CA ILE A 46 13.47 -0.50 9.75
C ILE A 46 14.36 0.52 10.46
N VAL A 47 14.66 0.31 11.73
CA VAL A 47 15.41 1.30 12.54
C VAL A 47 16.80 1.59 11.96
N PRO A 48 17.65 0.61 11.64
CA PRO A 48 18.97 0.89 11.09
C PRO A 48 18.93 1.56 9.70
N VAL A 49 17.90 1.25 8.89
CA VAL A 49 17.76 1.88 7.57
C VAL A 49 17.23 3.31 7.69
N VAL A 50 16.28 3.58 8.59
CA VAL A 50 15.82 4.96 8.91
C VAL A 50 17.01 5.84 9.29
N GLU A 51 17.88 5.37 10.18
CA GLU A 51 19.09 6.11 10.56
C GLU A 51 20.02 6.37 9.37
N ALA A 52 20.21 5.38 8.50
CA ALA A 52 21.11 5.48 7.35
C ALA A 52 20.63 6.49 6.28
N VAL A 53 19.31 6.73 6.19
CA VAL A 53 18.74 7.67 5.20
C VAL A 53 18.43 9.05 5.77
N LYS A 54 18.73 9.33 7.03
CA LYS A 54 18.52 10.64 7.66
C LYS A 54 19.08 11.79 6.83
N GLY A 55 18.29 12.88 6.69
CA GLY A 55 18.69 14.05 5.91
C GLY A 55 18.62 13.85 4.39
N SER A 56 17.96 12.80 3.92
CA SER A 56 17.57 12.62 2.51
C SER A 56 16.06 12.72 2.35
N ASN A 57 15.56 12.67 1.12
CA ASN A 57 14.13 12.55 0.80
C ASN A 57 13.68 11.10 0.58
N ILE A 58 14.45 10.14 1.06
CA ILE A 58 14.11 8.72 1.00
C ILE A 58 13.19 8.39 2.18
N HIS A 59 12.09 7.74 1.88
CA HIS A 59 11.11 7.28 2.85
C HIS A 59 11.31 5.80 3.17
N ILE A 60 11.03 5.42 4.42
CA ILE A 60 11.04 4.02 4.80
C ILE A 60 9.61 3.54 5.03
N GLY A 61 9.31 2.40 4.44
CA GLY A 61 8.06 1.69 4.59
C GLY A 61 8.23 0.39 5.35
N ALA A 62 7.16 -0.04 6.01
CA ALA A 62 7.02 -1.38 6.56
C ALA A 62 6.33 -2.31 5.54
N GLU A 63 6.56 -3.61 5.65
CA GLU A 63 5.95 -4.63 4.79
C GLU A 63 4.63 -5.16 5.34
N ASN A 64 4.28 -4.77 6.56
CA ASN A 64 3.03 -5.12 7.24
C ASN A 64 2.77 -4.16 8.41
N VAL A 65 1.51 -4.09 8.85
CA VAL A 65 1.05 -3.47 10.08
C VAL A 65 -0.12 -4.29 10.64
N TYR A 66 -0.30 -4.29 11.95
CA TYR A 66 -1.48 -4.86 12.55
C TYR A 66 -2.52 -3.75 12.83
N TYR A 67 -3.79 -4.14 12.94
CA TYR A 67 -4.90 -3.20 13.11
C TYR A 67 -5.27 -2.94 14.59
N GLN A 68 -4.46 -3.41 15.54
CA GLN A 68 -4.61 -3.14 16.96
C GLN A 68 -3.45 -2.29 17.48
N GLU A 69 -3.73 -1.40 18.44
CA GLU A 69 -2.71 -0.52 19.01
C GLU A 69 -1.69 -1.28 19.87
N LYS A 70 -2.17 -2.26 20.61
CA LYS A 70 -1.37 -3.10 21.52
C LYS A 70 -2.16 -4.33 21.93
N GLY A 71 -1.47 -5.32 22.48
CA GLY A 71 -2.14 -6.50 23.04
C GLY A 71 -1.37 -7.81 22.86
N ALA A 72 -2.06 -8.92 23.06
CA ALA A 72 -1.48 -10.27 22.95
C ALA A 72 -1.47 -10.75 21.48
N PHE A 73 -0.69 -10.08 20.65
CA PHE A 73 -0.56 -10.34 19.22
C PHE A 73 0.91 -10.61 18.88
N THR A 74 1.43 -11.72 19.39
CA THR A 74 2.84 -12.08 19.30
C THR A 74 3.33 -12.08 17.85
N GLY A 75 4.34 -11.25 17.57
CA GLY A 75 4.96 -11.11 16.24
C GLY A 75 4.38 -9.98 15.37
N GLU A 76 3.26 -9.36 15.76
CA GLU A 76 2.69 -8.23 15.03
C GLU A 76 3.33 -6.89 15.42
N LEU A 77 3.22 -5.93 14.51
CA LEU A 77 3.71 -4.56 14.67
C LEU A 77 2.52 -3.60 14.71
N SER A 78 2.40 -2.83 15.78
CA SER A 78 1.37 -1.78 15.84
C SER A 78 1.76 -0.54 15.03
N PRO A 79 0.79 0.29 14.62
CA PRO A 79 1.10 1.54 13.94
C PRO A 79 1.98 2.47 14.80
N GLU A 80 1.71 2.55 16.11
CA GLU A 80 2.52 3.35 17.03
C GLU A 80 4.01 2.92 17.03
N MET A 81 4.28 1.62 17.02
CA MET A 81 5.65 1.10 16.90
C MET A 81 6.31 1.51 15.59
N LEU A 82 5.56 1.51 14.50
CA LEU A 82 6.07 1.90 13.18
C LEU A 82 6.35 3.39 13.10
N VAL A 83 5.47 4.24 13.64
CA VAL A 83 5.68 5.69 13.69
C VAL A 83 6.91 6.04 14.53
N ASP A 84 7.04 5.47 15.71
CA ASP A 84 8.19 5.68 16.59
C ASP A 84 9.52 5.25 15.94
N ALA A 85 9.47 4.16 15.15
CA ALA A 85 10.62 3.70 14.37
C ALA A 85 10.93 4.57 13.13
N GLY A 86 10.11 5.58 12.80
CA GLY A 86 10.32 6.49 11.67
C GLY A 86 9.76 6.01 10.33
N VAL A 87 8.81 5.08 10.35
CA VAL A 87 8.10 4.59 9.16
C VAL A 87 7.07 5.61 8.69
N SER A 88 7.02 5.86 7.40
CA SER A 88 6.06 6.76 6.76
C SER A 88 5.07 6.05 5.81
N HIS A 89 5.38 4.84 5.39
CA HIS A 89 4.57 4.06 4.45
C HIS A 89 4.42 2.63 4.96
N VAL A 90 3.37 1.94 4.51
CA VAL A 90 3.19 0.51 4.81
C VAL A 90 2.53 -0.23 3.66
N ILE A 91 3.08 -1.38 3.29
CA ILE A 91 2.44 -2.30 2.34
C ILE A 91 1.31 -3.03 3.06
N ILE A 92 0.12 -3.02 2.44
CA ILE A 92 -1.06 -3.70 2.93
C ILE A 92 -1.61 -4.59 1.82
N GLY A 93 -1.87 -5.85 2.13
CA GLY A 93 -2.55 -6.78 1.22
C GLY A 93 -1.72 -7.28 0.05
N HIS A 94 -0.39 -7.30 0.17
CA HIS A 94 0.45 -7.97 -0.82
C HIS A 94 -0.03 -9.41 -1.04
N SER A 95 0.02 -9.89 -2.28
CA SER A 95 -0.48 -11.22 -2.67
C SER A 95 0.08 -12.36 -1.81
N GLU A 96 1.35 -12.28 -1.43
CA GLU A 96 1.97 -13.26 -0.53
C GLU A 96 1.28 -13.29 0.83
N ARG A 97 0.90 -12.14 1.40
CA ARG A 97 0.21 -12.09 2.68
C ARG A 97 -1.24 -12.59 2.58
N ARG A 98 -1.93 -12.28 1.50
CA ARG A 98 -3.24 -12.85 1.20
C ARG A 98 -3.17 -14.37 1.11
N MET A 99 -2.17 -14.91 0.42
CA MET A 99 -2.01 -16.34 0.15
C MET A 99 -1.46 -17.13 1.34
N TYR A 100 -0.40 -16.64 1.98
CA TYR A 100 0.29 -17.40 3.03
C TYR A 100 -0.21 -17.11 4.45
N PHE A 101 -0.81 -15.93 4.67
CA PHE A 101 -1.28 -15.48 5.97
C PHE A 101 -2.79 -15.25 6.02
N ASN A 102 -3.53 -15.65 4.96
CA ASN A 102 -4.98 -15.57 4.87
C ASN A 102 -5.57 -14.17 5.14
N GLU A 103 -4.88 -13.11 4.71
CA GLU A 103 -5.38 -11.75 4.85
C GLU A 103 -6.55 -11.49 3.89
N SER A 104 -7.77 -11.37 4.44
CA SER A 104 -8.98 -11.03 3.69
C SER A 104 -9.09 -9.53 3.45
N ASN A 105 -9.92 -9.11 2.48
CA ASN A 105 -10.18 -7.68 2.24
C ASN A 105 -10.71 -6.97 3.49
N THR A 106 -11.51 -7.63 4.33
CA THR A 106 -11.96 -7.10 5.63
C THR A 106 -10.79 -6.79 6.56
N VAL A 107 -9.82 -7.70 6.69
CA VAL A 107 -8.61 -7.47 7.49
C VAL A 107 -7.79 -6.31 6.91
N LEU A 108 -7.69 -6.22 5.59
CA LEU A 108 -6.97 -5.14 4.93
C LEU A 108 -7.65 -3.78 5.13
N ASN A 109 -8.97 -3.73 5.11
CA ASN A 109 -9.73 -2.53 5.45
C ASN A 109 -9.39 -2.05 6.86
N LEU A 110 -9.39 -2.95 7.86
CA LEU A 110 -9.00 -2.60 9.24
C LEU A 110 -7.56 -2.05 9.32
N LYS A 111 -6.61 -2.70 8.62
CA LYS A 111 -5.22 -2.25 8.56
C LYS A 111 -5.08 -0.89 7.89
N LEU A 112 -5.83 -0.67 6.81
CA LEU A 112 -5.82 0.59 6.06
C LEU A 112 -6.32 1.75 6.92
N HIS A 113 -7.47 1.58 7.61
CA HIS A 113 -7.97 2.57 8.54
C HIS A 113 -6.94 2.88 9.63
N LYS A 114 -6.35 1.84 10.20
CA LYS A 114 -5.40 2.00 11.29
C LYS A 114 -4.11 2.70 10.85
N ALA A 115 -3.61 2.43 9.65
CA ALA A 115 -2.47 3.16 9.10
C ALA A 115 -2.79 4.65 8.90
N LEU A 116 -3.97 4.96 8.33
CA LEU A 116 -4.43 6.34 8.12
C LEU A 116 -4.66 7.11 9.42
N GLU A 117 -5.15 6.46 10.48
CA GLU A 117 -5.29 7.06 11.83
C GLU A 117 -3.95 7.52 12.43
N HIS A 118 -2.85 6.92 12.00
CA HIS A 118 -1.49 7.22 12.46
C HIS A 118 -0.64 7.98 11.43
N ASP A 119 -1.25 8.58 10.42
CA ASP A 119 -0.56 9.31 9.35
C ASP A 119 0.48 8.47 8.57
N ILE A 120 0.36 7.13 8.60
CA ILE A 120 1.16 6.23 7.77
C ILE A 120 0.46 6.08 6.43
N ILE A 121 1.17 6.33 5.34
CA ILE A 121 0.64 6.21 3.97
C ILE A 121 0.53 4.72 3.59
N PRO A 122 -0.68 4.15 3.45
CA PRO A 122 -0.83 2.77 3.03
C PRO A 122 -0.56 2.61 1.54
N ILE A 123 0.19 1.57 1.19
CA ILE A 123 0.37 1.07 -0.18
C ILE A 123 -0.48 -0.20 -0.29
N LEU A 124 -1.74 -0.02 -0.71
CA LEU A 124 -2.68 -1.14 -0.87
C LEU A 124 -2.38 -1.92 -2.13
N CYS A 125 -2.04 -3.19 -1.97
CA CYS A 125 -1.81 -4.11 -3.08
C CYS A 125 -3.10 -4.82 -3.52
N CYS A 126 -3.29 -4.89 -4.82
CA CYS A 126 -4.36 -5.64 -5.46
C CYS A 126 -3.83 -6.34 -6.72
N GLY A 127 -4.42 -7.46 -7.07
CA GLY A 127 -3.99 -8.21 -8.25
C GLY A 127 -4.79 -9.50 -8.42
N GLU A 128 -4.76 -10.01 -9.66
CA GLU A 128 -5.45 -11.23 -10.06
C GLU A 128 -4.49 -12.37 -10.34
N THR A 129 -4.97 -13.58 -10.19
CA THR A 129 -4.30 -14.82 -10.61
C THR A 129 -4.40 -15.03 -12.12
N LEU A 130 -3.58 -15.94 -12.67
CA LEU A 130 -3.67 -16.30 -14.08
C LEU A 130 -5.05 -16.85 -14.46
N GLU A 131 -5.63 -17.69 -13.61
CA GLU A 131 -6.96 -18.26 -13.82
C GLU A 131 -8.05 -17.17 -13.93
N GLN A 132 -8.00 -16.15 -13.04
CA GLN A 132 -8.93 -15.03 -13.09
C GLN A 132 -8.78 -14.20 -14.37
N ARG A 133 -7.53 -14.00 -14.81
CA ARG A 133 -7.25 -13.29 -16.06
C ARG A 133 -7.74 -14.06 -17.27
N GLU A 134 -7.46 -15.36 -17.34
CA GLU A 134 -7.92 -16.22 -18.44
C GLU A 134 -9.44 -16.34 -18.51
N LYS A 135 -10.13 -16.26 -17.37
CA LYS A 135 -11.59 -16.19 -17.29
C LYS A 135 -12.17 -14.82 -17.66
N GLY A 136 -11.35 -13.81 -17.89
CA GLY A 136 -11.78 -12.45 -18.24
C GLY A 136 -12.44 -11.68 -17.10
N ILE A 137 -12.25 -12.09 -15.83
CA ILE A 137 -12.86 -11.45 -14.64
C ILE A 137 -11.90 -10.50 -13.89
N THR A 138 -10.76 -10.17 -14.48
CA THR A 138 -9.73 -9.32 -13.87
C THR A 138 -10.31 -8.04 -13.28
N LEU A 139 -11.06 -7.27 -14.09
CA LEU A 139 -11.52 -5.95 -13.69
C LEU A 139 -12.56 -6.02 -12.57
N ASP A 140 -13.48 -6.98 -12.62
CA ASP A 140 -14.50 -7.18 -11.58
C ASP A 140 -13.84 -7.61 -10.27
N PHE A 141 -12.88 -8.53 -10.32
CA PHE A 141 -12.13 -9.00 -9.16
C PHE A 141 -11.31 -7.88 -8.51
N ILE A 142 -10.62 -7.07 -9.30
CA ILE A 142 -9.86 -5.91 -8.79
C ILE A 142 -10.81 -4.86 -8.20
N LYS A 143 -11.95 -4.60 -8.85
CA LYS A 143 -12.98 -3.68 -8.32
C LYS A 143 -13.47 -4.14 -6.95
N GLU A 144 -13.75 -5.43 -6.77
CA GLU A 144 -14.14 -6.01 -5.48
C GLU A 144 -13.07 -5.77 -4.40
N GLN A 145 -11.80 -6.08 -4.69
CA GLN A 145 -10.69 -5.83 -3.77
C GLN A 145 -10.59 -4.36 -3.34
N ILE A 146 -10.75 -3.43 -4.27
CA ILE A 146 -10.69 -1.99 -3.99
C ILE A 146 -11.88 -1.53 -3.18
N VAL A 147 -13.11 -1.88 -3.60
CA VAL A 147 -14.33 -1.43 -2.92
C VAL A 147 -14.36 -1.92 -1.47
N GLU A 148 -14.05 -3.18 -1.23
CA GLU A 148 -14.05 -3.75 0.12
C GLU A 148 -12.94 -3.16 1.01
N ALA A 149 -11.73 -2.95 0.46
CA ALA A 149 -10.62 -2.37 1.22
C ALA A 149 -10.88 -0.90 1.61
N TYR A 150 -11.65 -0.15 0.81
CA TYR A 150 -11.91 1.26 1.04
C TYR A 150 -13.26 1.55 1.74
N VAL A 151 -13.97 0.53 2.23
CA VAL A 151 -15.20 0.75 3.03
C VAL A 151 -14.93 1.68 4.20
N GLY A 152 -15.70 2.77 4.31
CA GLY A 152 -15.59 3.75 5.41
C GLY A 152 -14.41 4.74 5.33
N VAL A 153 -13.53 4.62 4.33
CA VAL A 153 -12.45 5.60 4.12
C VAL A 153 -13.04 6.88 3.53
N THR A 154 -12.66 8.05 4.04
CA THR A 154 -13.16 9.33 3.56
C THR A 154 -12.47 9.77 2.27
N LYS A 155 -13.06 10.76 1.58
CA LYS A 155 -12.48 11.35 0.38
C LYS A 155 -11.12 12.00 0.65
N GLU A 156 -10.95 12.61 1.80
CA GLU A 156 -9.71 13.24 2.23
C GLU A 156 -8.64 12.16 2.51
N GLN A 157 -9.03 11.10 3.20
CA GLN A 157 -8.13 10.00 3.52
C GLN A 157 -7.63 9.25 2.28
N VAL A 158 -8.48 9.02 1.27
CA VAL A 158 -8.07 8.31 0.05
C VAL A 158 -6.95 9.03 -0.71
N LEU A 159 -6.86 10.36 -0.58
CA LEU A 159 -5.78 11.15 -1.19
C LEU A 159 -4.41 10.86 -0.59
N HIS A 160 -4.38 10.26 0.60
CA HIS A 160 -3.18 9.84 1.31
C HIS A 160 -2.91 8.34 1.17
N THR A 161 -3.44 7.70 0.14
CA THR A 161 -3.22 6.28 -0.14
C THR A 161 -2.54 6.07 -1.49
N ILE A 162 -1.83 4.96 -1.61
CA ILE A 162 -1.24 4.48 -2.87
C ILE A 162 -1.86 3.12 -3.16
N VAL A 163 -2.24 2.87 -4.42
CA VAL A 163 -2.64 1.53 -4.86
C VAL A 163 -1.57 0.94 -5.77
N ALA A 164 -1.09 -0.23 -5.41
CA ALA A 164 -0.11 -0.99 -6.16
C ALA A 164 -0.80 -2.18 -6.85
N TYR A 165 -0.92 -2.11 -8.17
CA TYR A 165 -1.38 -3.26 -8.94
C TYR A 165 -0.22 -4.24 -9.15
N GLU A 166 -0.42 -5.48 -8.74
CA GLU A 166 0.52 -6.58 -8.91
C GLU A 166 -0.15 -7.71 -9.70
N PRO A 167 0.18 -7.91 -10.99
CA PRO A 167 -0.30 -9.08 -11.73
C PRO A 167 0.32 -10.34 -11.12
N ILE A 168 -0.42 -11.06 -10.24
CA ILE A 168 0.11 -12.19 -9.46
C ILE A 168 0.69 -13.27 -10.39
N TRP A 169 0.08 -13.46 -11.55
CA TRP A 169 0.53 -14.40 -12.57
C TRP A 169 1.90 -14.08 -13.19
N ALA A 170 2.41 -12.87 -13.00
CA ALA A 170 3.72 -12.45 -13.48
C ALA A 170 4.80 -12.51 -12.37
N ILE A 171 4.41 -12.64 -11.10
CA ILE A 171 5.37 -12.63 -9.97
C ILE A 171 6.11 -13.97 -9.91
N GLY A 172 7.43 -13.94 -10.16
CA GLY A 172 8.30 -15.12 -10.03
C GLY A 172 8.07 -16.23 -11.06
N THR A 173 7.28 -15.98 -12.11
CA THR A 173 6.89 -16.99 -13.12
C THR A 173 7.68 -16.89 -14.41
N GLY A 174 8.47 -15.82 -14.59
CA GLY A 174 9.11 -15.49 -15.87
C GLY A 174 8.16 -14.86 -16.90
N LYS A 175 6.85 -14.74 -16.61
CA LYS A 175 5.90 -13.98 -17.43
C LYS A 175 6.01 -12.48 -17.09
N VAL A 176 5.75 -11.63 -18.07
CA VAL A 176 5.77 -10.17 -17.90
C VAL A 176 4.45 -9.62 -18.42
N ALA A 177 3.81 -8.76 -17.61
CA ALA A 177 2.65 -8.01 -18.08
C ALA A 177 3.08 -6.98 -19.13
N THR A 178 2.31 -6.82 -20.21
CA THR A 178 2.57 -5.74 -21.16
C THR A 178 2.19 -4.38 -20.56
N THR A 179 2.71 -3.30 -21.14
CA THR A 179 2.37 -1.93 -20.74
C THR A 179 0.88 -1.66 -20.86
N GLU A 180 0.24 -2.20 -21.90
CA GLU A 180 -1.20 -2.07 -22.16
C GLU A 180 -2.02 -2.77 -21.08
N GLN A 181 -1.62 -4.01 -20.73
CA GLN A 181 -2.28 -4.78 -19.65
C GLN A 181 -2.18 -4.08 -18.31
N ALA A 182 -1.00 -3.57 -17.96
CA ALA A 182 -0.81 -2.82 -16.73
C ALA A 182 -1.62 -1.51 -16.74
N GLN A 183 -1.62 -0.78 -17.86
CA GLN A 183 -2.35 0.48 -18.00
C GLN A 183 -3.87 0.27 -17.95
N GLU A 184 -4.40 -0.79 -18.55
CA GLU A 184 -5.81 -1.16 -18.50
C GLU A 184 -6.29 -1.28 -17.04
N VAL A 185 -5.61 -2.10 -16.24
CA VAL A 185 -5.99 -2.32 -14.83
C VAL A 185 -5.77 -1.07 -13.99
N CYS A 186 -4.65 -0.38 -14.15
CA CYS A 186 -4.42 0.88 -13.43
C CYS A 186 -5.45 1.97 -13.76
N ALA A 187 -5.93 2.02 -15.00
CA ALA A 187 -7.00 2.94 -15.38
C ALA A 187 -8.34 2.55 -14.73
N ALA A 188 -8.67 1.25 -14.73
CA ALA A 188 -9.87 0.73 -14.08
C ALA A 188 -9.87 0.98 -12.56
N ILE A 189 -8.74 0.79 -11.88
CA ILE A 189 -8.59 1.11 -10.45
C ILE A 189 -8.90 2.60 -10.19
N ARG A 190 -8.33 3.50 -10.98
CA ARG A 190 -8.58 4.94 -10.85
C ARG A 190 -10.04 5.30 -11.08
N ALA A 191 -10.67 4.70 -12.09
CA ALA A 191 -12.08 4.90 -12.39
C ALA A 191 -12.96 4.39 -11.24
N CYS A 192 -12.66 3.21 -10.69
CA CYS A 192 -13.36 2.62 -9.56
C CYS A 192 -13.30 3.52 -8.32
N ILE A 193 -12.11 4.01 -7.95
CA ILE A 193 -11.94 4.92 -6.81
C ILE A 193 -12.72 6.23 -7.05
N ALA A 194 -12.63 6.80 -8.25
CA ALA A 194 -13.39 8.01 -8.59
C ALA A 194 -14.91 7.78 -8.48
N GLU A 195 -15.43 6.66 -8.99
CA GLU A 195 -16.84 6.28 -8.89
C GLU A 195 -17.30 6.14 -7.43
N VAL A 196 -16.55 5.41 -6.60
CA VAL A 196 -16.85 5.22 -5.18
C VAL A 196 -16.96 6.56 -4.45
N TYR A 197 -16.00 7.46 -4.66
CA TYR A 197 -15.99 8.74 -3.94
C TYR A 197 -16.92 9.79 -4.55
N LEU A 198 -17.25 9.72 -5.84
CA LEU A 198 -18.31 10.53 -6.44
C LEU A 198 -19.70 10.11 -5.92
N SER A 199 -19.95 8.81 -5.78
CA SER A 199 -21.21 8.30 -5.21
C SER A 199 -21.39 8.70 -3.74
N LEU A 200 -20.31 8.73 -2.96
CA LEU A 200 -20.34 9.17 -1.56
C LEU A 200 -20.63 10.67 -1.41
N ILE A 201 -20.23 11.51 -2.37
CA ILE A 201 -20.59 12.93 -2.38
C ILE A 201 -22.10 13.13 -2.47
N HIS A 202 -22.80 12.27 -3.21
CA HIS A 202 -24.27 12.31 -3.32
C HIS A 202 -24.97 11.79 -2.07
N ILE A 203 -24.32 10.95 -1.25
CA ILE A 203 -24.88 10.41 0.00
C ILE A 203 -24.63 11.36 1.18
N SER A 204 -23.56 12.15 1.14
CA SER A 204 -23.14 13.06 2.23
C SER A 204 -23.70 14.48 2.11
N GLU A 205 -24.51 14.82 1.10
CA GLU A 205 -25.25 16.07 1.15
C GLU A 205 -26.33 15.96 2.22
N PRO A 206 -26.22 16.72 3.33
CA PRO A 206 -27.33 16.81 4.27
C PRO A 206 -28.50 17.38 3.49
N THR A 207 -29.60 16.62 3.43
CA THR A 207 -30.88 17.11 2.96
C THR A 207 -31.17 18.42 3.70
N ARG A 208 -30.92 19.57 3.06
CA ARG A 208 -31.41 20.86 3.46
C ARG A 208 -32.90 20.90 3.23
N HIS A 209 -33.66 20.12 4.02
CA HIS A 209 -35.09 20.27 4.13
C HIS A 209 -35.55 19.78 5.49
N ALA A 210 -35.38 20.62 6.49
CA ALA A 210 -36.26 20.73 7.66
C ALA A 210 -35.92 22.01 8.40
N GLN A 211 -36.30 23.14 7.82
CA GLN A 211 -36.64 24.33 8.56
C GLN A 211 -37.95 24.82 7.98
N ILE A 212 -39.04 24.40 8.61
CA ILE A 212 -40.25 25.18 8.81
C ILE A 212 -40.61 25.04 10.26
#